data_d96dc7d14c48370506abf0f1ddc8bee9
#
_entry.id   d96dc7d14c48370506abf0f1ddc8bee9
#
_cell.length_a   1.000
_cell.length_b   1.000
_cell.length_c   1.000
_cell.angle_alpha   90.00
_cell.angle_beta   90.00
_cell.angle_gamma   90.00
#
_symmetry.space_group_name_H-M   'P 1'
#
loop_
_entity.id
_entity.type
_entity.pdbx_description
1 polymer ?
#
loop_
_entity_poly.entity_id
_entity_poly.type
_entity_poly.pdbx_seq_one_letter_code
_entity_poly.pdbx_strand_id
1 'polypeptide(L)'
;VDGLIVVDLPYPENKVFANKCRKKSINFIQLLSPTTSKERMKKIIKDSHDMIYYISMLSTTGGKLKVSTKKILENYSKIKRINPKKNLVIGFGITDKTIASLKSANGLVVGSMLCKTITNSLKMRQNPVTKLDKVVYNLKKKII
;
A
#
# COMPACT_ATOMS: atom_id res chain seq x y z
N VAL A 1 -10.47 9.12 12.27
CA VAL A 1 -9.62 8.49 11.24
C VAL A 1 -8.97 9.58 10.40
N ASP A 2 -7.74 9.37 10.00
CA ASP A 2 -6.95 10.36 9.25
C ASP A 2 -7.07 10.15 7.72
N GLY A 3 -7.48 8.96 7.30
CA GLY A 3 -7.66 8.63 5.90
C GLY A 3 -8.55 7.43 5.68
N LEU A 4 -9.07 7.32 4.45
CA LEU A 4 -9.97 6.25 4.02
C LEU A 4 -9.52 5.68 2.67
N ILE A 5 -9.58 4.36 2.55
CA ILE A 5 -9.48 3.61 1.29
C ILE A 5 -10.85 3.00 1.02
N VAL A 6 -11.42 3.27 -0.16
CA VAL A 6 -12.67 2.64 -0.61
C VAL A 6 -12.37 1.92 -1.92
N VAL A 7 -12.29 0.59 -1.86
CA VAL A 7 -11.81 -0.24 -2.98
C VAL A 7 -12.77 -0.20 -4.18
N ASP A 8 -14.07 -0.32 -3.91
CA ASP A 8 -15.11 -0.43 -4.94
C ASP A 8 -15.68 0.93 -5.39
N LEU A 9 -14.94 2.01 -5.15
CA LEU A 9 -15.28 3.35 -5.59
C LEU A 9 -14.16 3.92 -6.48
N PRO A 10 -14.10 3.50 -7.76
CA PRO A 10 -13.03 3.90 -8.66
C PRO A 10 -13.17 5.34 -9.15
N TYR A 11 -12.11 5.82 -9.79
CA TYR A 11 -12.12 7.07 -10.53
C TYR A 11 -12.90 6.90 -11.87
N PRO A 12 -13.76 7.84 -12.31
CA PRO A 12 -13.98 9.18 -11.73
C PRO A 12 -15.11 9.27 -10.68
N GLU A 13 -15.85 8.21 -10.41
CA GLU A 13 -17.04 8.17 -9.55
C GLU A 13 -16.72 8.59 -8.09
N ASN A 14 -15.49 8.34 -7.67
CA ASN A 14 -15.02 8.68 -6.34
C ASN A 14 -14.89 10.20 -6.07
N LYS A 15 -14.99 11.07 -7.09
CA LYS A 15 -14.75 12.53 -6.92
C LYS A 15 -15.69 13.19 -5.90
N VAL A 16 -16.95 12.81 -5.93
CA VAL A 16 -17.95 13.36 -4.99
C VAL A 16 -17.58 12.98 -3.56
N PHE A 17 -17.23 11.72 -3.35
CA PHE A 17 -16.82 11.20 -2.04
C PHE A 17 -15.48 11.82 -1.58
N ALA A 18 -14.50 11.91 -2.46
CA ALA A 18 -13.22 12.54 -2.18
C ALA A 18 -13.37 14.00 -1.74
N ASN A 19 -14.30 14.76 -2.37
CA ASN A 19 -14.61 16.13 -1.96
C ASN A 19 -15.25 16.20 -0.55
N LYS A 20 -16.13 15.23 -0.22
CA LYS A 20 -16.68 15.14 1.14
C LYS A 20 -15.60 14.85 2.18
N CYS A 21 -14.67 13.93 1.87
CA CYS A 21 -13.52 13.64 2.73
C CYS A 21 -12.65 14.89 2.94
N ARG A 22 -12.35 15.62 1.87
CA ARG A 22 -11.55 16.86 1.94
C ARG A 22 -12.17 17.91 2.85
N LYS A 23 -13.50 18.12 2.75
CA LYS A 23 -14.24 19.04 3.63
C LYS A 23 -14.18 18.66 5.12
N LYS A 24 -13.87 17.40 5.42
CA LYS A 24 -13.73 16.85 6.79
C LYS A 24 -12.28 16.64 7.18
N SER A 25 -11.31 17.14 6.42
CA SER A 25 -9.88 16.92 6.62
C SER A 25 -9.47 15.44 6.67
N ILE A 26 -10.23 14.56 6.00
CA ILE A 26 -9.94 13.14 5.89
C ILE A 26 -9.21 12.91 4.56
N ASN A 27 -8.08 12.23 4.60
CA ASN A 27 -7.32 11.88 3.40
C ASN A 27 -8.04 10.74 2.64
N PHE A 28 -8.54 11.02 1.44
CA PHE A 28 -9.07 9.97 0.57
C PHE A 28 -7.92 9.37 -0.23
N ILE A 29 -7.53 8.15 0.14
CA ILE A 29 -6.38 7.44 -0.43
C ILE A 29 -6.82 6.68 -1.67
N GLN A 30 -6.34 7.11 -2.83
CA GLN A 30 -6.66 6.46 -4.10
C GLN A 30 -5.70 5.32 -4.41
N LEU A 31 -6.22 4.32 -5.13
CA LEU A 31 -5.50 3.11 -5.48
C LEU A 31 -4.96 3.21 -6.91
N LEU A 32 -3.73 2.78 -7.09
CA LEU A 32 -3.11 2.52 -8.40
C LEU A 32 -2.66 1.07 -8.47
N SER A 33 -2.80 0.47 -9.64
CA SER A 33 -2.37 -0.90 -9.91
C SER A 33 -1.43 -0.95 -11.13
N PRO A 34 -0.70 -2.06 -11.35
CA PRO A 34 0.11 -2.23 -12.55
C PRO A 34 -0.68 -2.17 -13.86
N THR A 35 -1.98 -2.40 -13.81
CA THR A 35 -2.90 -2.35 -14.97
C THR A 35 -3.53 -0.98 -15.20
N THR A 36 -3.30 0.00 -14.30
CA THR A 36 -3.82 1.36 -14.48
C THR A 36 -3.16 2.02 -15.69
N SER A 37 -3.96 2.45 -16.69
CA SER A 37 -3.42 3.13 -17.88
C SER A 37 -2.73 4.44 -17.51
N LYS A 38 -1.79 4.88 -18.36
CA LYS A 38 -0.99 6.09 -18.10
C LYS A 38 -1.87 7.35 -17.97
N GLU A 39 -2.89 7.48 -18.81
CA GLU A 39 -3.83 8.60 -18.79
C GLU A 39 -4.64 8.61 -17.48
N ARG A 40 -5.19 7.46 -17.11
CA ARG A 40 -5.94 7.30 -15.85
C ARG A 40 -5.05 7.55 -14.63
N MET A 41 -3.83 7.05 -14.66
CA MET A 41 -2.83 7.28 -13.61
C MET A 41 -2.57 8.77 -13.39
N LYS A 42 -2.34 9.54 -14.46
CA LYS A 42 -2.13 11.00 -14.37
C LYS A 42 -3.34 11.71 -13.73
N LYS A 43 -4.57 11.34 -14.13
CA LYS A 43 -5.81 11.91 -13.57
C LYS A 43 -5.95 11.60 -12.08
N ILE A 44 -5.77 10.33 -11.70
CA ILE A 44 -5.83 9.88 -10.30
C ILE A 44 -4.80 10.64 -9.44
N ILE A 45 -3.56 10.74 -9.91
CA ILE A 45 -2.47 11.41 -9.18
C ILE A 45 -2.77 12.92 -9.02
N LYS A 46 -3.29 13.56 -10.08
CA LYS A 46 -3.66 14.98 -10.03
C LYS A 46 -4.77 15.25 -9.00
N ASP A 47 -5.81 14.40 -8.99
CA ASP A 47 -7.00 14.58 -8.17
C ASP A 47 -6.89 13.96 -6.77
N SER A 48 -5.83 13.17 -6.50
CA SER A 48 -5.60 12.53 -5.19
C SER A 48 -5.28 13.57 -4.11
N HIS A 49 -5.59 13.21 -2.87
CA HIS A 49 -5.11 13.92 -1.69
C HIS A 49 -3.60 13.70 -1.51
N ASP A 50 -3.10 13.69 -0.30
CA ASP A 50 -1.68 13.59 -0.01
C ASP A 50 -1.08 12.22 -0.34
N MET A 51 -1.80 11.14 -0.03
CA MET A 51 -1.31 9.75 -0.16
C MET A 51 -1.97 9.01 -1.31
N ILE A 52 -1.18 8.16 -1.98
CA ILE A 52 -1.62 7.20 -2.99
C ILE A 52 -1.11 5.82 -2.58
N TYR A 53 -1.95 4.81 -2.72
CA TYR A 53 -1.62 3.43 -2.44
C TYR A 53 -1.38 2.67 -3.75
N TYR A 54 -0.15 2.21 -3.97
CA TYR A 54 0.20 1.38 -5.11
C TYR A 54 0.06 -0.10 -4.75
N ILE A 55 -0.89 -0.77 -5.42
CA ILE A 55 -1.07 -2.22 -5.35
C ILE A 55 0.00 -2.86 -6.21
N SER A 56 1.04 -3.42 -5.59
CA SER A 56 2.23 -3.90 -6.30
C SER A 56 2.04 -5.25 -7.00
N MET A 57 1.00 -6.00 -6.65
CA MET A 57 0.74 -7.34 -7.17
C MET A 57 -0.72 -7.48 -7.58
N LEU A 58 -0.93 -8.10 -8.73
CA LEU A 58 -2.23 -8.66 -9.09
C LEU A 58 -2.24 -10.11 -8.58
N SER A 59 -2.78 -10.30 -7.39
CA SER A 59 -3.09 -11.62 -6.88
C SER A 59 -4.47 -12.02 -7.40
N THR A 60 -4.51 -12.78 -8.48
CA THR A 60 -5.70 -13.58 -8.75
C THR A 60 -5.76 -14.70 -7.72
N THR A 61 -6.92 -14.91 -7.11
CA THR A 61 -7.21 -16.00 -6.20
C THR A 61 -6.71 -17.34 -6.82
N GLY A 62 -5.56 -17.86 -6.33
CA GLY A 62 -4.97 -19.12 -6.79
C GLY A 62 -3.74 -19.02 -7.70
N GLY A 63 -3.36 -17.85 -8.19
CA GLY A 63 -2.21 -17.68 -9.09
C GLY A 63 -0.97 -17.10 -8.40
N LYS A 64 0.14 -17.84 -8.40
CA LYS A 64 1.46 -17.37 -7.92
C LYS A 64 2.19 -16.54 -8.98
N LEU A 65 1.62 -15.44 -9.45
CA LEU A 65 2.39 -14.48 -10.24
C LEU A 65 3.29 -13.66 -9.30
N LYS A 66 4.48 -14.14 -9.06
CA LYS A 66 5.53 -13.45 -8.31
C LYS A 66 6.11 -12.32 -9.17
N VAL A 67 5.60 -11.12 -9.00
CA VAL A 67 6.25 -9.92 -9.55
C VAL A 67 7.55 -9.69 -8.75
N SER A 68 8.68 -9.52 -9.43
CA SER A 68 9.95 -9.24 -8.76
C SER A 68 9.94 -7.87 -8.08
N THR A 69 10.66 -7.71 -6.98
CA THR A 69 10.81 -6.41 -6.29
C THR A 69 11.40 -5.34 -7.21
N LYS A 70 12.29 -5.72 -8.13
CA LYS A 70 12.82 -4.84 -9.17
C LYS A 70 11.70 -4.26 -10.04
N LYS A 71 10.78 -5.10 -10.51
CA LYS A 71 9.65 -4.66 -11.34
C LYS A 71 8.68 -3.77 -10.57
N ILE A 72 8.48 -4.06 -9.29
CA ILE A 72 7.68 -3.21 -8.40
C ILE A 72 8.28 -1.81 -8.30
N LEU A 73 9.60 -1.71 -8.06
CA LEU A 73 10.31 -0.43 -7.97
C LEU A 73 10.37 0.33 -9.30
N GLU A 74 10.50 -0.36 -10.43
CA GLU A 74 10.40 0.27 -11.76
C GLU A 74 9.04 0.95 -11.95
N ASN A 75 7.95 0.26 -11.63
CA ASN A 75 6.59 0.80 -11.72
C ASN A 75 6.38 1.93 -10.70
N TYR A 76 6.83 1.75 -9.47
CA TYR A 76 6.83 2.79 -8.43
C TYR A 76 7.50 4.07 -8.93
N SER A 77 8.70 3.96 -9.52
CA SER A 77 9.45 5.09 -10.04
C SER A 77 8.73 5.79 -11.20
N LYS A 78 8.04 5.04 -12.07
CA LYS A 78 7.20 5.63 -13.14
C LYS A 78 6.05 6.46 -12.56
N ILE A 79 5.39 5.96 -11.53
CA ILE A 79 4.31 6.69 -10.83
C ILE A 79 4.87 7.94 -10.16
N LYS A 80 5.97 7.81 -9.44
CA LYS A 80 6.63 8.91 -8.71
C LYS A 80 7.07 10.06 -9.64
N ARG A 81 7.50 9.76 -10.86
CA ARG A 81 7.88 10.76 -11.87
C ARG A 81 6.72 11.67 -12.29
N ILE A 82 5.47 11.20 -12.19
CA ILE A 82 4.30 12.02 -12.55
C ILE A 82 4.10 13.14 -11.52
N ASN A 83 4.27 12.84 -10.25
CA ASN A 83 4.26 13.84 -9.17
C ASN A 83 5.19 13.41 -8.03
N PRO A 84 6.43 13.91 -7.99
CA PRO A 84 7.42 13.56 -6.97
C PRO A 84 7.02 13.93 -5.54
N LYS A 85 6.13 14.92 -5.37
CA LYS A 85 5.71 15.41 -4.05
C LYS A 85 4.66 14.52 -3.37
N LYS A 86 3.96 13.66 -4.14
CA LYS A 86 2.93 12.77 -3.57
C LYS A 86 3.56 11.66 -2.72
N ASN A 87 2.95 11.38 -1.58
CA ASN A 87 3.29 10.22 -0.76
C ASN A 87 2.76 8.94 -1.43
N LEU A 88 3.65 8.17 -2.00
CA LEU A 88 3.32 6.91 -2.67
C LEU A 88 3.75 5.74 -1.80
N VAL A 89 2.79 5.00 -1.28
CA VAL A 89 3.05 3.79 -0.48
C VAL A 89 2.84 2.54 -1.31
N ILE A 90 3.62 1.50 -1.04
CA ILE A 90 3.50 0.19 -1.69
C ILE A 90 2.80 -0.77 -0.74
N GLY A 91 1.76 -1.42 -1.23
CA GLY A 91 1.10 -2.52 -0.52
C GLY A 91 1.01 -3.77 -1.35
N PHE A 92 0.61 -4.86 -0.71
CA PHE A 92 0.58 -6.24 -1.21
C PHE A 92 1.97 -6.85 -1.44
N GLY A 93 2.10 -8.11 -1.04
CA GLY A 93 3.33 -8.88 -1.21
C GLY A 93 4.52 -8.40 -0.38
N ILE A 94 4.31 -7.48 0.55
CA ILE A 94 5.35 -7.05 1.49
C ILE A 94 5.55 -8.12 2.56
N THR A 95 6.75 -8.67 2.60
CA THR A 95 7.13 -9.74 3.52
C THR A 95 8.48 -9.40 4.15
N ASP A 96 8.87 -10.17 5.15
CA ASP A 96 10.20 -10.09 5.76
C ASP A 96 11.35 -10.22 4.73
N LYS A 97 11.14 -10.97 3.65
CA LYS A 97 12.13 -11.20 2.58
C LYS A 97 12.19 -10.07 1.55
N THR A 98 11.08 -9.36 1.33
CA THR A 98 10.98 -8.35 0.27
C THR A 98 11.11 -6.92 0.78
N ILE A 99 10.88 -6.69 2.06
CA ILE A 99 10.79 -5.36 2.65
C ILE A 99 12.07 -4.53 2.46
N ALA A 100 13.24 -5.12 2.70
CA ALA A 100 14.53 -4.44 2.55
C ALA A 100 14.79 -3.96 1.11
N SER A 101 14.37 -4.75 0.11
CA SER A 101 14.50 -4.39 -1.30
C SER A 101 13.58 -3.24 -1.73
N LEU A 102 12.57 -2.90 -0.93
CA LEU A 102 11.57 -1.87 -1.22
C LEU A 102 11.74 -0.61 -0.35
N LYS A 103 12.81 -0.51 0.43
CA LYS A 103 13.04 0.57 1.40
C LYS A 103 13.11 1.98 0.79
N SER A 104 13.33 2.10 -0.51
CA SER A 104 13.34 3.39 -1.22
C SER A 104 11.94 3.98 -1.45
N ALA A 105 10.87 3.25 -1.14
CA ALA A 105 9.51 3.76 -1.22
C ALA A 105 9.21 4.73 -0.07
N ASN A 106 8.26 5.67 -0.26
CA ASN A 106 7.81 6.57 0.81
C ASN A 106 7.19 5.83 2.00
N GLY A 107 6.64 4.64 1.77
CA GLY A 107 6.08 3.80 2.82
C GLY A 107 5.72 2.41 2.30
N LEU A 108 5.66 1.46 3.22
CA LEU A 108 5.34 0.06 2.94
C LEU A 108 4.18 -0.37 3.83
N VAL A 109 3.16 -0.99 3.24
CA VAL A 109 1.98 -1.47 3.98
C VAL A 109 2.05 -2.97 4.14
N VAL A 110 2.16 -3.41 5.37
CA VAL A 110 2.25 -4.83 5.76
C VAL A 110 0.93 -5.25 6.40
N GLY A 111 0.21 -6.16 5.78
CA GLY A 111 -1.07 -6.68 6.28
C GLY A 111 -1.01 -8.15 6.67
N SER A 112 -1.02 -9.03 5.68
CA SER A 112 -1.16 -10.49 5.85
C SER A 112 -0.18 -11.10 6.85
N MET A 113 1.05 -10.60 6.92
CA MET A 113 2.05 -11.11 7.85
C MET A 113 1.70 -10.79 9.31
N LEU A 114 1.19 -9.58 9.57
CA LEU A 114 0.75 -9.19 10.91
C LEU A 114 -0.48 -9.98 11.34
N CYS A 115 -1.48 -10.11 10.46
CA CYS A 115 -2.66 -10.94 10.71
C CYS A 115 -2.26 -12.40 11.02
N LYS A 116 -1.34 -12.98 10.24
CA LYS A 116 -0.84 -14.34 10.48
C LYS A 116 -0.11 -14.45 11.83
N THR A 117 0.64 -13.42 12.22
CA THR A 117 1.28 -13.37 13.54
C THR A 117 0.26 -13.41 14.66
N ILE A 118 -0.82 -12.64 14.55
CA ILE A 118 -1.93 -12.65 15.53
C ILE A 118 -2.54 -14.05 15.60
N THR A 119 -2.96 -14.61 14.46
CA THR A 119 -3.57 -15.94 14.40
C THR A 119 -2.70 -17.02 15.03
N ASN A 120 -1.40 -17.03 14.70
CA ASN A 120 -0.48 -18.02 15.24
C ASN A 120 -0.27 -17.83 16.75
N SER A 121 -0.17 -16.59 17.23
CA SER A 121 -0.03 -16.31 18.66
C SER A 121 -1.24 -16.81 19.45
N LEU A 122 -2.45 -16.55 18.95
CA LEU A 122 -3.68 -17.02 19.58
C LEU A 122 -3.77 -18.55 19.63
N LYS A 123 -3.42 -19.23 18.52
CA LYS A 123 -3.37 -20.70 18.46
C LYS A 123 -2.37 -21.29 19.47
N MET A 124 -1.26 -20.62 19.71
CA MET A 124 -0.23 -21.02 20.68
C MET A 124 -0.52 -20.52 22.10
N ARG A 125 -1.66 -19.88 22.36
CA ARG A 125 -2.01 -19.25 23.65
C ARG A 125 -0.95 -18.26 24.14
N GLN A 126 -0.32 -17.54 23.21
CA GLN A 126 0.68 -16.50 23.49
C GLN A 126 0.07 -15.11 23.29
N ASN A 127 0.64 -14.11 23.97
CA ASN A 127 0.20 -12.72 23.82
C ASN A 127 0.53 -12.21 22.40
N PRO A 128 -0.48 -11.88 21.58
CA PRO A 128 -0.27 -11.40 20.21
C PRO A 128 0.40 -10.03 20.15
N VAL A 129 0.18 -9.16 21.15
CA VAL A 129 0.75 -7.81 21.20
C VAL A 129 2.28 -7.87 21.27
N THR A 130 2.83 -8.65 22.20
CA THR A 130 4.28 -8.84 22.33
C THR A 130 4.91 -9.42 21.06
N LYS A 131 4.21 -10.33 20.39
CA LYS A 131 4.69 -10.91 19.14
C LYS A 131 4.65 -9.90 17.98
N LEU A 132 3.60 -9.12 17.88
CA LEU A 132 3.48 -8.05 16.87
C LEU A 132 4.54 -7.00 17.05
N ASP A 133 4.77 -6.52 18.28
CA ASP A 133 5.79 -5.52 18.58
C ASP A 133 7.17 -5.98 18.08
N LYS A 134 7.57 -7.21 18.41
CA LYS A 134 8.82 -7.80 17.93
C LYS A 134 8.90 -7.89 16.40
N VAL A 135 7.80 -8.28 15.74
CA VAL A 135 7.76 -8.37 14.28
C VAL A 135 7.88 -6.99 13.64
N VAL A 136 7.12 -6.01 14.13
CA VAL A 136 7.17 -4.62 13.61
C VAL A 136 8.55 -4.01 13.82
N TYR A 137 9.15 -4.20 15.00
CA TYR A 137 10.51 -3.74 15.28
C TYR A 137 11.54 -4.31 14.29
N ASN A 138 11.49 -5.63 14.05
CA ASN A 138 12.39 -6.27 13.10
C ASN A 138 12.19 -5.79 11.65
N LEU A 139 10.95 -5.53 11.25
CA LEU A 139 10.66 -4.95 9.93
C LEU A 139 11.20 -3.54 9.80
N LYS A 140 11.01 -2.70 10.83
CA LYS A 140 11.56 -1.34 10.86
C LYS A 140 13.08 -1.32 10.70
N LYS A 141 13.79 -2.17 11.40
CA LYS A 141 15.26 -2.28 11.26
C LYS A 141 15.76 -2.56 9.84
N LYS A 142 14.91 -3.16 8.98
CA LYS A 142 15.30 -3.50 7.61
C LYS A 142 15.12 -2.34 6.63
N ILE A 143 14.45 -1.28 7.02
CA ILE A 143 14.13 -0.14 6.14
C ILE A 143 14.74 1.18 6.60
N ILE A 144 15.27 1.22 7.79
CA ILE A 144 16.13 2.28 8.31
C ILE A 144 17.58 1.94 7.94
#